data_b6ef7ab5f3ae9bcac1db54bd54f49f0c
#
_entry.id   b6ef7ab5f3ae9bcac1db54bd54f49f0c
#
_cell.length_a   1.000
_cell.length_b   1.000
_cell.length_c   1.000
_cell.angle_alpha   90.00
_cell.angle_beta   90.00
_cell.angle_gamma   90.00
#
_symmetry.space_group_name_H-M   'P 1'
#
loop_
_entity.id
_entity.type
_entity.pdbx_description
1 polymer ?
#
loop_
_entity_poly.entity_id
_entity_poly.type
_entity_poly.pdbx_seq_one_letter_code
_entity_poly.pdbx_strand_id
1 'polypeptide(L)'
;MMPIFLPLLWKLLLAVGGVLTVAYICACYYLLLRQTRFIFFPSPALEKTPAFLELDYEDVWVPVPASAGKVEDIHGWWVPAASPNEGSAGAVLHLHGNGVNMGANVNQAHRFHTLGLDVLMIDYRGYGRSQGGFPSEAQVYEDAETAWNYLVLKRRINPRHIFIYGHSLGGAIGLELAVRHPEAAGLIVESSFTSMREMVNCLHGYFRIFPVNWLLKERFDSISKVKYLQMPVLFIHGTADDMVPASMSQILFSAAPEPKQLFLVSGAGHNDVAKVAGGQYLQTVGRFLQQVRAGQRQVPVG
;
A
#
# COMPACT_ATOMS: atom_id res chain seq x y z
N MET A 1 -16.88 -4.86 66.85
CA MET A 1 -16.43 -3.74 66.02
C MET A 1 -16.19 -4.17 64.62
N MET A 2 -17.20 -4.42 63.86
CA MET A 2 -17.13 -4.65 62.40
C MET A 2 -18.42 -4.09 61.82
N PRO A 3 -18.48 -2.98 61.23
CA PRO A 3 -18.99 -2.84 59.89
C PRO A 3 -18.72 -1.50 59.14
N ILE A 4 -17.86 -0.62 59.66
CA ILE A 4 -17.67 0.70 58.98
C ILE A 4 -16.69 0.59 57.80
N PHE A 5 -15.74 -0.32 57.85
CA PHE A 5 -14.74 -0.52 56.77
C PHE A 5 -15.30 -1.11 55.47
N LEU A 6 -16.27 -2.01 55.55
CA LEU A 6 -16.84 -2.67 54.40
C LEU A 6 -17.58 -1.75 53.43
N PRO A 7 -18.47 -0.84 53.92
CA PRO A 7 -19.13 0.11 53.01
C PRO A 7 -18.19 1.19 52.48
N LEU A 8 -17.10 1.54 53.15
CA LEU A 8 -16.12 2.49 52.67
C LEU A 8 -15.27 1.85 51.54
N LEU A 9 -14.83 0.61 51.75
CA LEU A 9 -14.11 -0.16 50.74
C LEU A 9 -14.94 -0.34 49.45
N TRP A 10 -16.25 -0.66 49.58
CA TRP A 10 -17.16 -0.79 48.47
C TRP A 10 -17.34 0.51 47.68
N LYS A 11 -17.50 1.66 48.39
CA LYS A 11 -17.57 2.97 47.74
C LYS A 11 -16.26 3.31 47.00
N LEU A 12 -15.11 2.98 47.58
CA LEU A 12 -13.81 3.17 46.93
C LEU A 12 -13.68 2.32 45.69
N LEU A 13 -14.08 1.04 45.73
CA LEU A 13 -14.05 0.14 44.57
C LEU A 13 -14.98 0.66 43.47
N LEU A 14 -16.17 1.12 43.81
CA LEU A 14 -17.08 1.73 42.83
C LEU A 14 -16.51 3.01 42.23
N ALA A 15 -15.89 3.88 43.04
CA ALA A 15 -15.25 5.09 42.53
C ALA A 15 -14.08 4.76 41.58
N VAL A 16 -13.18 3.86 41.98
CA VAL A 16 -12.07 3.40 41.13
C VAL A 16 -12.59 2.74 39.85
N GLY A 17 -13.58 1.85 39.95
CA GLY A 17 -14.21 1.22 38.81
C GLY A 17 -14.83 2.22 37.84
N GLY A 18 -15.52 3.25 38.40
CA GLY A 18 -16.08 4.35 37.61
C GLY A 18 -15.01 5.13 36.83
N VAL A 19 -13.91 5.49 37.50
CA VAL A 19 -12.77 6.21 36.90
C VAL A 19 -12.14 5.36 35.78
N LEU A 20 -11.89 4.06 36.02
CA LEU A 20 -11.33 3.16 35.02
C LEU A 20 -12.25 3.00 33.80
N THR A 21 -13.57 2.91 34.05
CA THR A 21 -14.55 2.82 32.94
C THR A 21 -14.53 4.08 32.08
N VAL A 22 -14.53 5.26 32.68
CA VAL A 22 -14.43 6.52 31.94
C VAL A 22 -13.12 6.61 31.18
N ALA A 23 -12.01 6.26 31.80
CA ALA A 23 -10.69 6.25 31.14
C ALA A 23 -10.68 5.30 29.94
N TYR A 24 -11.26 4.10 30.06
CA TYR A 24 -11.37 3.13 28.97
C TYR A 24 -12.24 3.67 27.82
N ILE A 25 -13.38 4.27 28.12
CA ILE A 25 -14.24 4.89 27.09
C ILE A 25 -13.49 6.02 26.38
N CYS A 26 -12.80 6.88 27.11
CA CYS A 26 -11.97 7.94 26.54
C CYS A 26 -10.86 7.37 25.63
N ALA A 27 -10.21 6.29 26.04
CA ALA A 27 -9.20 5.61 25.23
C ALA A 27 -9.80 5.03 23.95
N CYS A 28 -10.96 4.37 24.02
CA CYS A 28 -11.68 3.89 22.83
C CYS A 28 -12.03 5.03 21.88
N TYR A 29 -12.53 6.14 22.41
CA TYR A 29 -12.88 7.32 21.62
C TYR A 29 -11.65 7.97 20.99
N TYR A 30 -10.55 8.05 21.71
CA TYR A 30 -9.26 8.54 21.19
C TYR A 30 -8.77 7.67 20.04
N LEU A 31 -8.75 6.34 20.19
CA LEU A 31 -8.37 5.40 19.15
C LEU A 31 -9.27 5.54 17.93
N LEU A 32 -10.59 5.65 18.12
CA LEU A 32 -11.54 5.84 17.03
C LEU A 32 -11.25 7.10 16.20
N LEU A 33 -10.92 8.22 16.85
CA LEU A 33 -10.68 9.50 16.20
C LEU A 33 -9.28 9.64 15.63
N ARG A 34 -8.30 8.91 16.16
CA ARG A 34 -6.88 9.13 15.85
C ARG A 34 -6.21 7.92 15.16
N GLN A 35 -6.98 6.89 14.79
CA GLN A 35 -6.43 5.66 14.20
C GLN A 35 -5.55 5.91 12.96
N THR A 36 -5.89 6.87 12.11
CA THR A 36 -5.09 7.23 10.94
C THR A 36 -3.65 7.62 11.33
N ARG A 37 -3.45 8.25 12.49
CA ARG A 37 -2.11 8.62 12.99
C ARG A 37 -1.25 7.46 13.46
N PHE A 38 -1.83 6.28 13.62
CA PHE A 38 -1.11 5.04 13.90
C PHE A 38 -0.83 4.22 12.63
N ILE A 39 -1.45 4.60 11.52
CA ILE A 39 -1.34 3.91 10.25
C ILE A 39 -0.45 4.67 9.29
N PHE A 40 -0.60 5.99 9.18
CA PHE A 40 0.12 6.82 8.23
C PHE A 40 1.20 7.64 8.93
N PHE A 41 2.38 7.69 8.32
CA PHE A 41 3.54 8.43 8.84
C PHE A 41 4.13 9.33 7.73
N PRO A 42 3.37 10.32 7.25
CA PRO A 42 3.78 11.18 6.16
C PRO A 42 4.99 12.04 6.54
N SER A 43 5.96 12.12 5.64
CA SER A 43 7.09 13.04 5.71
C SER A 43 7.04 14.02 4.53
N PRO A 44 7.17 15.34 4.76
CA PRO A 44 7.21 16.32 3.70
C PRO A 44 8.57 16.40 3.00
N ALA A 45 9.64 15.89 3.62
CA ALA A 45 11.00 15.98 3.10
C ALA A 45 11.26 14.91 2.05
N LEU A 46 11.52 15.31 0.81
CA LEU A 46 12.02 14.45 -0.25
C LEU A 46 13.53 14.34 -0.15
N GLU A 47 14.03 13.23 0.39
CA GLU A 47 15.47 13.02 0.58
C GLU A 47 16.21 12.75 -0.74
N LYS A 48 15.55 12.09 -1.68
CA LYS A 48 16.08 11.72 -2.99
C LYS A 48 15.05 11.96 -4.07
N THR A 49 15.54 12.24 -5.28
CA THR A 49 14.75 12.27 -6.51
C THR A 49 15.31 11.24 -7.49
N PRO A 50 14.62 10.91 -8.59
CA PRO A 50 15.13 10.00 -9.61
C PRO A 50 16.50 10.42 -10.18
N ALA A 51 16.80 11.72 -10.21
CA ALA A 51 18.12 12.24 -10.62
C ALA A 51 19.30 11.73 -9.76
N PHE A 52 19.05 11.30 -8.52
CA PHE A 52 20.07 10.66 -7.67
C PHE A 52 20.62 9.35 -8.29
N LEU A 53 19.84 8.72 -9.16
CA LEU A 53 20.20 7.52 -9.92
C LEU A 53 20.37 7.82 -11.42
N GLU A 54 20.62 9.08 -11.78
CA GLU A 54 20.83 9.53 -13.17
C GLU A 54 19.63 9.21 -14.07
N LEU A 55 18.41 9.13 -13.51
CA LEU A 55 17.18 8.92 -14.27
C LEU A 55 16.58 10.25 -14.68
N ASP A 56 16.23 10.35 -15.96
CA ASP A 56 15.34 11.42 -16.44
C ASP A 56 13.98 11.27 -15.82
N TYR A 57 13.36 12.38 -15.43
CA TYR A 57 12.00 12.38 -14.88
C TYR A 57 11.31 13.72 -15.04
N GLU A 58 9.99 13.69 -14.95
CA GLU A 58 9.14 14.87 -14.94
C GLU A 58 8.39 14.95 -13.59
N ASP A 59 8.35 16.13 -12.96
CA ASP A 59 7.41 16.38 -11.87
C ASP A 59 5.98 16.42 -12.44
N VAL A 60 5.09 15.64 -11.83
CA VAL A 60 3.69 15.51 -12.22
C VAL A 60 2.81 15.99 -11.09
N TRP A 61 1.82 16.80 -11.44
CA TRP A 61 0.79 17.29 -10.53
C TRP A 61 -0.57 16.82 -11.03
N VAL A 62 -1.28 16.04 -10.22
CA VAL A 62 -2.55 15.44 -10.62
C VAL A 62 -3.64 15.95 -9.69
N PRO A 63 -4.65 16.66 -10.24
CA PRO A 63 -5.73 17.20 -9.44
C PRO A 63 -6.66 16.10 -8.93
N VAL A 64 -6.92 16.12 -7.62
CA VAL A 64 -7.83 15.22 -6.91
C VAL A 64 -8.99 16.01 -6.33
N PRO A 65 -10.24 15.57 -6.48
CA PRO A 65 -11.36 16.19 -5.80
C PRO A 65 -11.17 16.19 -4.28
N ALA A 66 -11.47 17.30 -3.63
CA ALA A 66 -11.40 17.44 -2.19
C ALA A 66 -12.74 17.89 -1.62
N SER A 67 -12.85 17.91 -0.29
CA SER A 67 -14.05 18.31 0.42
C SER A 67 -14.49 19.73 0.01
N ALA A 68 -15.80 19.99 0.04
CA ALA A 68 -16.42 21.27 -0.26
C ALA A 68 -16.12 21.83 -1.67
N GLY A 69 -15.95 20.95 -2.67
CA GLY A 69 -15.72 21.34 -4.07
C GLY A 69 -14.33 21.92 -4.34
N LYS A 70 -13.40 21.79 -3.41
CA LYS A 70 -11.98 22.12 -3.60
C LYS A 70 -11.29 21.04 -4.43
N VAL A 71 -10.15 21.42 -5.01
CA VAL A 71 -9.24 20.50 -5.68
C VAL A 71 -7.91 20.58 -4.95
N GLU A 72 -7.31 19.44 -4.71
CA GLU A 72 -5.97 19.29 -4.16
C GLU A 72 -5.10 18.61 -5.20
N ASP A 73 -3.82 18.98 -5.29
CA ASP A 73 -2.91 18.36 -6.24
C ASP A 73 -2.04 17.32 -5.54
N ILE A 74 -2.05 16.09 -6.02
CA ILE A 74 -1.05 15.09 -5.64
C ILE A 74 0.18 15.23 -6.54
N HIS A 75 1.33 15.12 -5.91
CA HIS A 75 2.63 15.17 -6.56
C HIS A 75 3.10 13.77 -6.95
N GLY A 76 3.74 13.66 -8.08
CA GLY A 76 4.33 12.43 -8.56
C GLY A 76 5.54 12.66 -9.45
N TRP A 77 6.22 11.59 -9.79
CA TRP A 77 7.27 11.57 -10.79
C TRP A 77 6.94 10.60 -11.91
N TRP A 78 7.05 11.10 -13.14
CA TRP A 78 7.04 10.27 -14.32
C TRP A 78 8.48 10.01 -14.75
N VAL A 79 8.90 8.74 -14.74
CA VAL A 79 10.22 8.28 -15.17
C VAL A 79 10.03 7.46 -16.45
N PRO A 80 10.47 7.96 -17.62
CA PRO A 80 10.35 7.21 -18.88
C PRO A 80 11.21 5.93 -18.86
N ALA A 81 10.86 4.95 -19.67
CA ALA A 81 11.62 3.71 -19.85
C ALA A 81 13.02 3.95 -20.44
N ALA A 82 13.95 3.03 -20.18
CA ALA A 82 15.35 3.15 -20.62
C ALA A 82 15.54 3.16 -22.15
N SER A 83 14.60 2.64 -22.92
CA SER A 83 14.71 2.49 -24.38
C SER A 83 13.54 3.13 -25.12
N PRO A 84 13.51 4.46 -25.27
CA PRO A 84 12.40 5.15 -25.92
C PRO A 84 12.25 4.77 -27.42
N ASN A 85 13.32 4.29 -28.07
CA ASN A 85 13.32 3.93 -29.50
C ASN A 85 12.66 2.57 -29.83
N GLU A 86 12.53 1.68 -28.84
CA GLU A 86 11.88 0.37 -29.02
C GLU A 86 10.40 0.39 -28.58
N GLY A 87 9.93 1.54 -28.12
CA GLY A 87 8.63 1.69 -27.47
C GLY A 87 8.67 1.19 -26.03
N SER A 88 7.94 1.89 -25.15
CA SER A 88 7.79 1.44 -23.75
C SER A 88 7.10 0.08 -23.73
N ALA A 89 7.60 -0.80 -22.88
CA ALA A 89 7.00 -2.09 -22.61
C ALA A 89 5.68 -2.01 -21.83
N GLY A 90 5.18 -0.81 -21.55
CA GLY A 90 4.05 -0.46 -20.72
C GLY A 90 4.47 0.42 -19.56
N ALA A 91 3.54 0.73 -18.67
CA ALA A 91 3.81 1.55 -17.48
C ALA A 91 3.58 0.77 -16.20
N VAL A 92 4.23 1.21 -15.12
CA VAL A 92 3.91 0.78 -13.75
C VAL A 92 3.46 1.97 -12.93
N LEU A 93 2.31 1.84 -12.26
CA LEU A 93 1.89 2.73 -11.20
C LEU A 93 2.47 2.22 -9.88
N HIS A 94 3.39 2.99 -9.31
CA HIS A 94 4.06 2.67 -8.05
C HIS A 94 3.35 3.31 -6.87
N LEU A 95 2.88 2.48 -5.95
CA LEU A 95 2.18 2.86 -4.72
C LEU A 95 3.07 2.52 -3.51
N HIS A 96 3.56 3.55 -2.82
CA HIS A 96 4.49 3.39 -1.70
C HIS A 96 3.79 2.94 -0.40
N GLY A 97 4.59 2.53 0.59
CA GLY A 97 4.13 2.15 1.92
C GLY A 97 3.72 3.34 2.80
N ASN A 98 3.43 3.06 4.07
CA ASN A 98 2.89 4.04 5.02
C ASN A 98 3.90 5.04 5.57
N GLY A 99 5.19 4.77 5.44
CA GLY A 99 6.26 5.63 5.97
C GLY A 99 6.85 6.55 4.90
N VAL A 100 7.42 7.67 5.34
CA VAL A 100 8.16 8.65 4.52
C VAL A 100 7.37 9.18 3.31
N ASN A 101 7.84 8.98 2.08
CA ASN A 101 7.25 9.42 0.81
C ASN A 101 7.91 8.66 -0.36
N MET A 102 7.54 8.99 -1.62
CA MET A 102 8.10 8.34 -2.81
C MET A 102 9.62 8.48 -2.94
N GLY A 103 10.22 9.52 -2.35
CA GLY A 103 11.67 9.74 -2.39
C GLY A 103 12.50 8.60 -1.77
N ALA A 104 11.94 7.86 -0.82
CA ALA A 104 12.57 6.66 -0.26
C ALA A 104 12.58 5.47 -1.24
N ASN A 105 11.78 5.54 -2.31
CA ASN A 105 11.51 4.43 -3.23
C ASN A 105 12.13 4.60 -4.63
N VAL A 106 13.05 5.56 -4.83
CA VAL A 106 13.68 5.83 -6.14
C VAL A 106 14.42 4.61 -6.71
N ASN A 107 14.98 3.75 -5.86
CA ASN A 107 15.59 2.49 -6.30
C ASN A 107 14.57 1.54 -6.95
N GLN A 108 13.32 1.58 -6.53
CA GLN A 108 12.27 0.75 -7.13
C GLN A 108 11.88 1.29 -8.51
N ALA A 109 11.81 2.61 -8.66
CA ALA A 109 11.64 3.24 -9.97
C ALA A 109 12.76 2.82 -10.94
N HIS A 110 14.01 2.87 -10.50
CA HIS A 110 15.16 2.44 -11.30
C HIS A 110 15.04 0.97 -11.75
N ARG A 111 14.58 0.06 -10.88
CA ARG A 111 14.39 -1.34 -11.26
C ARG A 111 13.36 -1.51 -12.36
N PHE A 112 12.20 -0.85 -12.26
CA PHE A 112 11.19 -0.91 -13.32
C PHE A 112 11.62 -0.22 -14.59
N HIS A 113 12.30 0.92 -14.51
CA HIS A 113 12.94 1.58 -15.64
C HIS A 113 13.90 0.63 -16.37
N THR A 114 14.77 -0.08 -15.63
CA THR A 114 15.71 -1.09 -16.19
C THR A 114 14.97 -2.26 -16.87
N LEU A 115 13.77 -2.59 -16.40
CA LEU A 115 12.90 -3.62 -17.03
C LEU A 115 12.11 -3.08 -18.23
N GLY A 116 12.38 -1.85 -18.69
CA GLY A 116 11.77 -1.23 -19.86
C GLY A 116 10.36 -0.69 -19.64
N LEU A 117 9.96 -0.42 -18.40
CA LEU A 117 8.68 0.19 -18.08
C LEU A 117 8.83 1.69 -17.84
N ASP A 118 7.86 2.46 -18.31
CA ASP A 118 7.60 3.78 -17.76
C ASP A 118 7.13 3.67 -16.32
N VAL A 119 7.52 4.60 -15.44
CA VAL A 119 7.15 4.54 -14.03
C VAL A 119 6.43 5.82 -13.61
N LEU A 120 5.20 5.69 -13.12
CA LEU A 120 4.54 6.77 -12.39
C LEU A 120 4.63 6.45 -10.89
N MET A 121 5.38 7.27 -10.16
CA MET A 121 5.36 7.29 -8.70
C MET A 121 4.48 8.43 -8.23
N ILE A 122 3.71 8.23 -7.19
CA ILE A 122 2.91 9.30 -6.57
C ILE A 122 3.14 9.34 -5.06
N ASP A 123 3.04 10.52 -4.49
CA ASP A 123 2.80 10.73 -3.06
C ASP A 123 1.31 10.92 -2.82
N TYR A 124 0.73 10.19 -1.89
CA TYR A 124 -0.66 10.40 -1.49
C TYR A 124 -0.84 11.77 -0.84
N ARG A 125 -2.07 12.29 -0.80
CA ARG A 125 -2.38 13.52 -0.06
C ARG A 125 -1.73 13.53 1.33
N GLY A 126 -1.11 14.64 1.70
CA GLY A 126 -0.38 14.81 2.95
C GLY A 126 1.04 14.25 2.99
N TYR A 127 1.49 13.50 1.97
CA TYR A 127 2.86 13.02 1.84
C TYR A 127 3.69 13.90 0.90
N GLY A 128 5.01 13.96 1.15
CA GLY A 128 5.96 14.65 0.30
C GLY A 128 5.56 16.08 -0.02
N ARG A 129 5.36 16.35 -1.31
CA ARG A 129 4.93 17.65 -1.82
C ARG A 129 3.44 17.70 -2.15
N SER A 130 2.72 16.58 -2.03
CA SER A 130 1.27 16.51 -2.27
C SER A 130 0.51 17.42 -1.31
N GLN A 131 -0.50 18.10 -1.84
CA GLN A 131 -1.40 18.92 -1.04
C GLN A 131 -2.31 18.04 -0.15
N GLY A 132 -3.18 18.69 0.59
CA GLY A 132 -4.16 18.01 1.44
C GLY A 132 -3.71 17.83 2.88
N GLY A 133 -4.61 17.24 3.64
CA GLY A 133 -4.43 16.99 5.05
C GLY A 133 -3.89 15.59 5.34
N PHE A 134 -4.02 15.15 6.60
CA PHE A 134 -3.61 13.82 7.04
C PHE A 134 -4.49 12.74 6.38
N PRO A 135 -3.90 11.72 5.73
CA PRO A 135 -4.65 10.79 4.88
C PRO A 135 -5.57 9.84 5.64
N SER A 136 -6.51 9.24 4.90
CA SER A 136 -7.37 8.14 5.32
C SER A 136 -7.39 7.05 4.24
N GLU A 137 -7.90 5.86 4.56
CA GLU A 137 -8.05 4.75 3.59
C GLU A 137 -8.81 5.18 2.34
N ALA A 138 -9.93 5.88 2.51
CA ALA A 138 -10.73 6.35 1.37
C ALA A 138 -9.95 7.34 0.48
N GLN A 139 -9.17 8.23 1.09
CA GLN A 139 -8.40 9.23 0.35
C GLN A 139 -7.24 8.61 -0.43
N VAL A 140 -6.49 7.67 0.16
CA VAL A 140 -5.40 7.02 -0.58
C VAL A 140 -5.90 6.11 -1.71
N TYR A 141 -7.12 5.57 -1.60
CA TYR A 141 -7.76 4.87 -2.70
C TYR A 141 -8.16 5.82 -3.83
N GLU A 142 -8.68 7.00 -3.48
CA GLU A 142 -9.01 8.05 -4.45
C GLU A 142 -7.77 8.61 -5.15
N ASP A 143 -6.66 8.78 -4.41
CA ASP A 143 -5.38 9.23 -4.95
C ASP A 143 -4.82 8.21 -5.96
N ALA A 144 -4.87 6.92 -5.63
CA ALA A 144 -4.46 5.84 -6.53
C ALA A 144 -5.34 5.77 -7.79
N GLU A 145 -6.66 5.93 -7.64
CA GLU A 145 -7.62 6.01 -8.75
C GLU A 145 -7.32 7.20 -9.67
N THR A 146 -7.00 8.36 -9.08
CA THR A 146 -6.66 9.56 -9.85
C THR A 146 -5.35 9.40 -10.61
N ALA A 147 -4.35 8.74 -10.00
CA ALA A 147 -3.10 8.41 -10.67
C ALA A 147 -3.28 7.40 -11.82
N TRP A 148 -4.15 6.41 -11.66
CA TRP A 148 -4.54 5.49 -12.73
C TRP A 148 -5.18 6.25 -13.88
N ASN A 149 -6.15 7.10 -13.60
CA ASN A 149 -6.82 7.93 -14.60
C ASN A 149 -5.84 8.88 -15.31
N TYR A 150 -4.84 9.40 -14.63
CA TYR A 150 -3.77 10.18 -15.26
C TYR A 150 -3.00 9.35 -16.31
N LEU A 151 -2.63 8.10 -16.00
CA LEU A 151 -1.98 7.21 -16.97
C LEU A 151 -2.86 6.97 -18.21
N VAL A 152 -4.13 6.65 -17.98
CA VAL A 152 -5.06 6.30 -19.06
C VAL A 152 -5.45 7.52 -19.90
N LEU A 153 -5.85 8.62 -19.25
CA LEU A 153 -6.47 9.76 -19.94
C LEU A 153 -5.45 10.81 -20.41
N LYS A 154 -4.39 11.07 -19.62
CA LYS A 154 -3.38 12.08 -19.93
C LYS A 154 -2.18 11.50 -20.66
N ARG A 155 -1.63 10.40 -20.17
CA ARG A 155 -0.52 9.68 -20.84
C ARG A 155 -1.01 8.79 -21.99
N ARG A 156 -2.33 8.55 -22.10
CA ARG A 156 -2.97 7.73 -23.15
C ARG A 156 -2.41 6.31 -23.22
N ILE A 157 -2.06 5.76 -22.08
CA ILE A 157 -1.57 4.38 -22.00
C ILE A 157 -2.78 3.45 -21.96
N ASN A 158 -2.74 2.41 -22.80
CA ASN A 158 -3.78 1.39 -22.75
C ASN A 158 -3.78 0.71 -21.38
N PRO A 159 -4.92 0.61 -20.66
CA PRO A 159 -5.02 -0.08 -19.37
C PRO A 159 -4.37 -1.45 -19.34
N ARG A 160 -4.47 -2.21 -20.43
CA ARG A 160 -3.85 -3.54 -20.56
C ARG A 160 -2.31 -3.52 -20.57
N HIS A 161 -1.69 -2.35 -20.65
CA HIS A 161 -0.24 -2.18 -20.56
C HIS A 161 0.18 -1.49 -19.26
N ILE A 162 -0.74 -1.29 -18.29
CA ILE A 162 -0.46 -0.70 -16.99
C ILE A 162 -0.37 -1.80 -15.95
N PHE A 163 0.80 -1.94 -15.33
CA PHE A 163 1.02 -2.75 -14.15
C PHE A 163 0.80 -1.91 -12.90
N ILE A 164 0.26 -2.52 -11.87
CA ILE A 164 0.12 -1.90 -10.54
C ILE A 164 1.17 -2.55 -9.63
N TYR A 165 1.99 -1.74 -8.98
CA TYR A 165 2.92 -2.22 -7.96
C TYR A 165 2.62 -1.52 -6.64
N GLY A 166 2.55 -2.30 -5.57
CA GLY A 166 2.36 -1.77 -4.23
C GLY A 166 3.23 -2.46 -3.19
N HIS A 167 3.91 -1.65 -2.36
CA HIS A 167 4.71 -2.12 -1.25
C HIS A 167 4.01 -1.86 0.08
N SER A 168 3.97 -2.85 0.96
CA SER A 168 3.39 -2.72 2.30
C SER A 168 1.94 -2.19 2.24
N LEU A 169 1.64 -1.02 2.83
CA LEU A 169 0.34 -0.34 2.70
C LEU A 169 -0.05 -0.11 1.23
N GLY A 170 0.92 0.27 0.39
CA GLY A 170 0.71 0.43 -1.05
C GLY A 170 0.25 -0.86 -1.74
N GLY A 171 0.61 -2.03 -1.21
CA GLY A 171 0.11 -3.33 -1.70
C GLY A 171 -1.38 -3.51 -1.46
N ALA A 172 -1.90 -3.08 -0.31
CA ALA A 172 -3.34 -3.08 -0.03
C ALA A 172 -4.10 -2.04 -0.88
N ILE A 173 -3.48 -0.88 -1.13
CA ILE A 173 -4.02 0.16 -2.02
C ILE A 173 -4.05 -0.35 -3.47
N GLY A 174 -2.95 -0.95 -3.93
CA GLY A 174 -2.84 -1.53 -5.27
C GLY A 174 -3.83 -2.66 -5.52
N LEU A 175 -4.10 -3.48 -4.50
CA LEU A 175 -5.09 -4.54 -4.59
C LEU A 175 -6.52 -3.99 -4.72
N GLU A 176 -6.88 -2.96 -3.97
CA GLU A 176 -8.15 -2.25 -4.14
C GLU A 176 -8.28 -1.68 -5.55
N LEU A 177 -7.24 -0.99 -6.03
CA LEU A 177 -7.22 -0.41 -7.38
C LEU A 177 -7.35 -1.51 -8.45
N ALA A 178 -6.64 -2.63 -8.31
CA ALA A 178 -6.69 -3.75 -9.25
C ALA A 178 -8.07 -4.40 -9.33
N VAL A 179 -8.81 -4.47 -8.23
CA VAL A 179 -10.20 -4.97 -8.24
C VAL A 179 -11.13 -4.01 -8.97
N ARG A 180 -10.88 -2.70 -8.92
CA ARG A 180 -11.66 -1.69 -9.67
C ARG A 180 -11.31 -1.67 -11.16
N HIS A 181 -10.08 -2.03 -11.51
CA HIS A 181 -9.56 -2.03 -12.87
C HIS A 181 -9.15 -3.43 -13.33
N PRO A 182 -10.11 -4.33 -13.59
CA PRO A 182 -9.84 -5.70 -14.00
C PRO A 182 -9.09 -5.80 -15.35
N GLU A 183 -9.08 -4.72 -16.13
CA GLU A 183 -8.35 -4.58 -17.38
C GLU A 183 -6.85 -4.30 -17.21
N ALA A 184 -6.35 -4.04 -15.99
CA ALA A 184 -4.93 -3.82 -15.71
C ALA A 184 -4.08 -5.00 -16.22
N ALA A 185 -2.85 -4.71 -16.66
CA ALA A 185 -1.93 -5.74 -17.16
C ALA A 185 -1.64 -6.80 -16.10
N GLY A 186 -1.34 -6.38 -14.88
CA GLY A 186 -1.01 -7.26 -13.77
C GLY A 186 -0.77 -6.49 -12.48
N LEU A 187 -0.77 -7.22 -11.36
CA LEU A 187 -0.54 -6.67 -10.03
C LEU A 187 0.72 -7.29 -9.41
N ILE A 188 1.57 -6.46 -8.81
CA ILE A 188 2.72 -6.89 -8.01
C ILE A 188 2.51 -6.37 -6.59
N VAL A 189 2.42 -7.29 -5.62
CA VAL A 189 2.22 -7.00 -4.20
C VAL A 189 3.46 -7.42 -3.43
N GLU A 190 4.18 -6.44 -2.87
CA GLU A 190 5.41 -6.70 -2.12
C GLU A 190 5.22 -6.38 -0.64
N SER A 191 5.58 -7.33 0.25
CA SER A 191 5.60 -7.19 1.71
C SER A 191 4.30 -6.64 2.30
N SER A 192 3.13 -7.04 1.74
CA SER A 192 1.83 -6.53 2.15
C SER A 192 1.07 -7.51 3.05
N PHE A 193 -0.05 -7.06 3.58
CA PHE A 193 -0.80 -7.71 4.65
C PHE A 193 -2.23 -8.08 4.22
N THR A 194 -2.85 -8.99 4.97
CA THR A 194 -4.22 -9.46 4.75
C THR A 194 -5.28 -8.43 5.10
N SER A 195 -5.08 -7.71 6.21
CA SER A 195 -5.93 -6.59 6.64
C SER A 195 -5.26 -5.81 7.77
N MET A 196 -5.66 -4.56 7.96
CA MET A 196 -5.19 -3.75 9.09
C MET A 196 -5.60 -4.36 10.43
N ARG A 197 -6.73 -5.07 10.48
CA ARG A 197 -7.13 -5.81 11.67
C ARG A 197 -6.11 -6.88 12.07
N GLU A 198 -5.64 -7.67 11.10
CA GLU A 198 -4.62 -8.70 11.37
C GLU A 198 -3.28 -8.06 11.74
N MET A 199 -2.94 -6.91 11.15
CA MET A 199 -1.78 -6.13 11.58
C MET A 199 -1.88 -5.73 13.06
N VAL A 200 -3.04 -5.24 13.52
CA VAL A 200 -3.29 -4.93 14.94
C VAL A 200 -3.13 -6.18 15.82
N ASN A 201 -3.55 -7.35 15.35
CA ASN A 201 -3.38 -8.60 16.08
C ASN A 201 -1.91 -9.03 16.22
N CYS A 202 -1.05 -8.68 15.24
CA CYS A 202 0.40 -8.92 15.30
C CYS A 202 1.12 -8.00 16.28
N LEU A 203 0.56 -6.84 16.62
CA LEU A 203 1.13 -5.88 17.56
C LEU A 203 0.98 -6.35 19.03
N HIS A 204 1.76 -7.34 19.44
CA HIS A 204 2.03 -7.77 20.82
C HIS A 204 0.83 -7.79 21.78
N GLY A 205 -0.40 -7.91 21.30
CA GLY A 205 -1.59 -8.10 22.12
C GLY A 205 -2.07 -6.88 22.92
N TYR A 206 -1.37 -5.75 22.91
CA TYR A 206 -1.74 -4.53 23.66
C TYR A 206 -3.13 -4.00 23.30
N PHE A 207 -3.54 -4.18 22.05
CA PHE A 207 -4.85 -3.72 21.59
C PHE A 207 -5.99 -4.72 21.82
N ARG A 208 -5.71 -5.92 22.33
CA ARG A 208 -6.74 -6.96 22.56
C ARG A 208 -7.79 -6.59 23.59
N ILE A 209 -7.44 -5.65 24.50
CA ILE A 209 -8.39 -5.13 25.48
C ILE A 209 -9.45 -4.21 24.87
N PHE A 210 -9.22 -3.72 23.65
CA PHE A 210 -10.15 -2.84 22.94
C PHE A 210 -11.02 -3.62 21.96
N PRO A 211 -12.26 -3.19 21.70
CA PRO A 211 -13.13 -3.80 20.71
C PRO A 211 -12.73 -3.40 19.28
N VAL A 212 -11.57 -3.90 18.81
CA VAL A 212 -10.91 -3.50 17.54
C VAL A 212 -11.87 -3.57 16.36
N ASN A 213 -12.72 -4.59 16.28
CA ASN A 213 -13.69 -4.75 15.17
C ASN A 213 -14.67 -3.58 15.05
N TRP A 214 -14.95 -2.90 16.14
CA TRP A 214 -15.92 -1.80 16.21
C TRP A 214 -15.23 -0.44 16.07
N LEU A 215 -14.00 -0.34 16.55
CA LEU A 215 -13.22 0.90 16.53
C LEU A 215 -12.50 1.11 15.20
N LEU A 216 -12.00 0.03 14.57
CA LEU A 216 -11.18 0.12 13.37
C LEU A 216 -12.04 0.42 12.14
N LYS A 217 -11.89 1.64 11.59
CA LYS A 217 -12.53 2.09 10.35
C LYS A 217 -11.61 1.92 9.15
N GLU A 218 -10.32 2.19 9.32
CA GLU A 218 -9.27 2.06 8.31
C GLU A 218 -8.90 0.58 8.19
N ARG A 219 -9.60 -0.18 7.37
CA ARG A 219 -9.54 -1.66 7.38
C ARG A 219 -8.51 -2.24 6.46
N PHE A 220 -8.29 -1.62 5.29
CA PHE A 220 -7.40 -2.14 4.24
C PHE A 220 -7.59 -3.67 4.07
N ASP A 221 -8.84 -4.10 3.87
CA ASP A 221 -9.23 -5.51 3.90
C ASP A 221 -8.87 -6.22 2.59
N SER A 222 -7.57 -6.51 2.41
CA SER A 222 -7.03 -7.15 1.22
C SER A 222 -7.56 -8.57 1.03
N ILE A 223 -7.73 -9.34 2.14
CA ILE A 223 -8.14 -10.75 2.06
C ILE A 223 -9.57 -10.92 1.53
N SER A 224 -10.47 -9.98 1.82
CA SER A 224 -11.82 -10.03 1.29
C SER A 224 -11.89 -9.72 -0.20
N LYS A 225 -10.91 -8.98 -0.72
CA LYS A 225 -10.85 -8.42 -2.07
C LYS A 225 -10.04 -9.28 -3.04
N VAL A 226 -8.95 -9.89 -2.59
CA VAL A 226 -7.97 -10.62 -3.42
C VAL A 226 -8.59 -11.67 -4.34
N LYS A 227 -9.67 -12.31 -3.93
CA LYS A 227 -10.43 -13.31 -4.70
C LYS A 227 -11.16 -12.75 -5.93
N TYR A 228 -11.27 -11.43 -6.04
CA TYR A 228 -11.93 -10.77 -7.17
C TYR A 228 -10.96 -10.24 -8.23
N LEU A 229 -9.65 -10.46 -8.05
CA LEU A 229 -8.66 -10.12 -9.06
C LEU A 229 -8.94 -10.87 -10.36
N GLN A 230 -8.77 -10.19 -11.50
CA GLN A 230 -9.00 -10.77 -12.84
C GLN A 230 -7.74 -10.74 -13.71
N MET A 231 -6.65 -10.13 -13.22
CA MET A 231 -5.35 -10.07 -13.87
C MET A 231 -4.34 -10.97 -13.17
N PRO A 232 -3.24 -11.33 -13.84
CA PRO A 232 -2.12 -12.01 -13.18
C PRO A 232 -1.59 -11.24 -11.98
N VAL A 233 -1.24 -11.97 -10.91
CA VAL A 233 -0.68 -11.37 -9.69
C VAL A 233 0.62 -12.05 -9.25
N LEU A 234 1.61 -11.23 -8.88
CA LEU A 234 2.85 -11.65 -8.26
C LEU A 234 2.92 -11.14 -6.82
N PHE A 235 2.98 -12.06 -5.87
CA PHE A 235 3.26 -11.74 -4.46
C PHE A 235 4.76 -11.93 -4.20
N ILE A 236 5.39 -10.94 -3.55
CA ILE A 236 6.79 -10.96 -3.15
C ILE A 236 6.88 -10.69 -1.65
N HIS A 237 7.69 -11.47 -0.91
CA HIS A 237 7.84 -11.24 0.54
C HIS A 237 9.17 -11.75 1.07
N GLY A 238 9.76 -11.02 2.03
CA GLY A 238 10.92 -11.45 2.76
C GLY A 238 10.56 -12.40 3.91
N THR A 239 11.27 -13.53 4.06
CA THR A 239 10.92 -14.51 5.12
C THR A 239 11.31 -14.08 6.52
N ALA A 240 12.16 -13.05 6.66
CA ALA A 240 12.56 -12.47 7.93
C ALA A 240 11.92 -11.08 8.17
N ASP A 241 10.78 -10.80 7.50
CA ASP A 241 10.01 -9.58 7.71
C ASP A 241 9.42 -9.60 9.14
N ASP A 242 9.88 -8.68 9.98
CA ASP A 242 9.48 -8.50 11.36
C ASP A 242 8.34 -7.50 11.55
N MET A 243 7.99 -6.77 10.49
CA MET A 243 6.86 -5.81 10.48
C MET A 243 5.57 -6.46 10.00
N VAL A 244 5.64 -7.15 8.86
CA VAL A 244 4.52 -7.86 8.25
C VAL A 244 4.91 -9.34 8.07
N PRO A 245 4.31 -10.27 8.79
CA PRO A 245 4.63 -11.69 8.64
C PRO A 245 4.45 -12.19 7.21
N ALA A 246 5.45 -12.90 6.66
CA ALA A 246 5.39 -13.47 5.30
C ALA A 246 4.20 -14.41 5.08
N SER A 247 3.67 -15.01 6.15
CA SER A 247 2.44 -15.80 6.11
C SER A 247 1.24 -15.04 5.59
N MET A 248 1.20 -13.70 5.74
CA MET A 248 0.10 -12.88 5.18
C MET A 248 0.11 -12.89 3.66
N SER A 249 1.28 -12.78 3.01
CA SER A 249 1.37 -12.93 1.54
C SER A 249 1.04 -14.36 1.10
N GLN A 250 1.40 -15.39 1.87
CA GLN A 250 1.00 -16.77 1.58
C GLN A 250 -0.51 -16.96 1.64
N ILE A 251 -1.18 -16.32 2.62
CA ILE A 251 -2.65 -16.35 2.75
C ILE A 251 -3.29 -15.62 1.56
N LEU A 252 -2.79 -14.43 1.19
CA LEU A 252 -3.27 -13.69 0.01
C LEU A 252 -3.06 -14.49 -1.27
N PHE A 253 -1.88 -15.08 -1.46
CA PHE A 253 -1.59 -15.95 -2.59
C PHE A 253 -2.55 -17.15 -2.65
N SER A 254 -2.81 -17.81 -1.53
CA SER A 254 -3.73 -18.95 -1.49
C SER A 254 -5.15 -18.58 -1.89
N ALA A 255 -5.60 -17.36 -1.52
CA ALA A 255 -6.95 -16.86 -1.79
C ALA A 255 -7.11 -16.22 -3.18
N ALA A 256 -6.02 -15.82 -3.83
CA ALA A 256 -6.03 -15.20 -5.15
C ALA A 256 -6.40 -16.23 -6.23
N PRO A 257 -7.11 -15.82 -7.31
CA PRO A 257 -7.35 -16.65 -8.48
C PRO A 257 -6.06 -16.85 -9.31
N GLU A 258 -6.06 -17.82 -10.20
CA GLU A 258 -5.02 -17.97 -11.21
C GLU A 258 -5.21 -16.94 -12.37
N PRO A 259 -4.12 -16.49 -13.03
CA PRO A 259 -2.73 -16.88 -12.80
C PRO A 259 -2.07 -16.06 -11.66
N LYS A 260 -1.36 -16.75 -10.79
CA LYS A 260 -0.70 -16.16 -9.61
C LYS A 260 0.69 -16.75 -9.38
N GLN A 261 1.57 -15.95 -8.78
CA GLN A 261 2.94 -16.37 -8.45
C GLN A 261 3.28 -15.88 -7.04
N LEU A 262 4.13 -16.63 -6.33
CA LEU A 262 4.66 -16.26 -5.01
C LEU A 262 6.18 -16.38 -5.04
N PHE A 263 6.87 -15.31 -4.65
CA PHE A 263 8.31 -15.25 -4.51
C PHE A 263 8.68 -14.90 -3.07
N LEU A 264 9.10 -15.89 -2.31
CA LEU A 264 9.60 -15.71 -0.94
C LEU A 264 11.12 -15.58 -0.97
N VAL A 265 11.65 -14.48 -0.43
CA VAL A 265 13.08 -14.19 -0.37
C VAL A 265 13.60 -14.55 1.01
N SER A 266 14.41 -15.63 1.06
CA SER A 266 14.96 -16.12 2.32
C SER A 266 15.86 -15.09 3.00
N GLY A 267 15.61 -14.82 4.28
CA GLY A 267 16.39 -13.91 5.11
C GLY A 267 16.16 -12.43 4.84
N ALA A 268 15.33 -12.05 3.87
CA ALA A 268 14.98 -10.65 3.64
C ALA A 268 13.96 -10.14 4.67
N GLY A 269 14.13 -8.90 5.10
CA GLY A 269 13.20 -8.16 5.94
C GLY A 269 12.16 -7.38 5.13
N HIS A 270 11.52 -6.40 5.78
CA HIS A 270 10.41 -5.64 5.19
C HIS A 270 10.80 -4.75 4.01
N ASN A 271 11.96 -4.09 4.07
CA ASN A 271 12.37 -3.04 3.13
C ASN A 271 13.58 -3.43 2.26
N ASP A 272 14.12 -4.62 2.41
CA ASP A 272 15.37 -5.00 1.73
C ASP A 272 15.23 -6.22 0.80
N VAL A 273 14.00 -6.65 0.52
CA VAL A 273 13.68 -7.82 -0.32
C VAL A 273 14.45 -7.79 -1.64
N ALA A 274 14.39 -6.70 -2.37
CA ALA A 274 15.10 -6.57 -3.65
C ALA A 274 16.62 -6.53 -3.50
N LYS A 275 17.15 -6.01 -2.38
CA LYS A 275 18.58 -5.98 -2.06
C LYS A 275 19.11 -7.38 -1.74
N VAL A 276 18.39 -8.13 -0.92
CA VAL A 276 18.76 -9.49 -0.50
C VAL A 276 18.65 -10.47 -1.67
N ALA A 277 17.58 -10.39 -2.46
CA ALA A 277 17.38 -11.23 -3.64
C ALA A 277 18.35 -10.89 -4.80
N GLY A 278 18.91 -9.66 -4.84
CA GLY A 278 19.84 -9.24 -5.88
C GLY A 278 19.28 -9.42 -7.31
N GLY A 279 20.06 -10.03 -8.20
CA GLY A 279 19.66 -10.28 -9.57
C GLY A 279 18.42 -11.17 -9.73
N GLN A 280 18.13 -12.02 -8.76
CA GLN A 280 16.95 -12.89 -8.78
C GLN A 280 15.65 -12.09 -8.70
N TYR A 281 15.65 -10.93 -8.01
CA TYR A 281 14.51 -10.03 -7.98
C TYR A 281 14.12 -9.56 -9.38
N LEU A 282 15.08 -8.98 -10.11
CA LEU A 282 14.85 -8.49 -11.48
C LEU A 282 14.46 -9.62 -12.44
N GLN A 283 15.07 -10.81 -12.31
CA GLN A 283 14.71 -11.97 -13.10
C GLN A 283 13.27 -12.43 -12.85
N THR A 284 12.83 -12.46 -11.60
CA THR A 284 11.49 -12.89 -11.23
C THR A 284 10.43 -11.89 -11.71
N VAL A 285 10.64 -10.61 -11.43
CA VAL A 285 9.74 -9.54 -11.91
C VAL A 285 9.73 -9.48 -13.43
N GLY A 286 10.89 -9.51 -14.08
CA GLY A 286 11.00 -9.46 -15.53
C GLY A 286 10.30 -10.66 -16.21
N ARG A 287 10.43 -11.87 -15.66
CA ARG A 287 9.72 -13.07 -16.12
C ARG A 287 8.19 -12.90 -15.98
N PHE A 288 7.72 -12.40 -14.86
CA PHE A 288 6.31 -12.12 -14.66
C PHE A 288 5.76 -11.13 -15.70
N LEU A 289 6.44 -10.00 -15.94
CA LEU A 289 6.08 -9.02 -16.95
C LEU A 289 6.02 -9.62 -18.35
N GLN A 290 7.01 -10.45 -18.71
CA GLN A 290 7.07 -11.13 -20.01
C GLN A 290 5.92 -12.14 -20.20
N GLN A 291 5.58 -12.92 -19.18
CA GLN A 291 4.48 -13.89 -19.21
C GLN A 291 3.13 -13.21 -19.40
N VAL A 292 2.89 -12.11 -18.68
CA VAL A 292 1.67 -11.31 -18.83
C VAL A 292 1.52 -10.79 -20.27
N ARG A 293 2.58 -10.22 -20.83
CA ARG A 293 2.58 -9.71 -22.21
C ARG A 293 2.39 -10.80 -23.25
N ALA A 294 3.00 -11.97 -23.05
CA ALA A 294 2.84 -13.11 -23.96
C ALA A 294 1.40 -13.61 -23.96
N GLY A 295 0.75 -13.68 -22.79
CA GLY A 295 -0.66 -14.06 -22.67
C GLY A 295 -1.61 -13.06 -23.36
N GLN A 296 -1.32 -11.77 -23.29
CA GLN A 296 -2.14 -10.73 -23.96
C GLN A 296 -2.06 -10.80 -25.50
N ARG A 297 -0.93 -11.21 -26.07
CA ARG A 297 -0.74 -11.37 -27.53
C ARG A 297 -1.54 -12.53 -28.10
N GLN A 298 -1.96 -13.50 -27.28
CA GLN A 298 -2.70 -14.69 -27.71
C GLN A 298 -4.23 -14.50 -27.72
N VAL A 299 -4.73 -13.41 -27.15
CA VAL A 299 -6.16 -13.07 -27.17
C VAL A 299 -6.40 -12.18 -28.39
N PRO A 300 -7.06 -12.67 -29.46
CA PRO A 300 -7.40 -11.83 -30.61
C PRO A 300 -8.26 -10.66 -30.15
N VAL A 301 -7.95 -9.46 -30.64
CA VAL A 301 -8.83 -8.30 -30.50
C VAL A 301 -10.05 -8.61 -31.35
N GLY A 302 -11.16 -9.01 -30.68
CA GLY A 302 -12.46 -9.23 -31.29
C GLY A 302 -13.16 -7.90 -31.65
#